data_150638860b99feec3f9fbb8f381a9662
#
_entry.id   150638860b99feec3f9fbb8f381a9662
#
_cell.length_a   1.000
_cell.length_b   1.000
_cell.length_c   1.000
_cell.angle_alpha   90.00
_cell.angle_beta   90.00
_cell.angle_gamma   90.00
#
_symmetry.space_group_name_H-M   'P 1'
#
loop_
_entity.id
_entity.type
_entity.pdbx_description
1 polymer ?
#
loop_
_entity_poly.entity_id
_entity_poly.type
_entity_poly.pdbx_seq_one_letter_code
_entity_poly.pdbx_strand_id
1 'polypeptide(L)'
;NLMVAQATMIAMALAGIFTVVLPLGLGIFFWKRTGGRWRFFFLGCVVFPVFAMVLEQQAHRLLLGGPLGPALQGNLWLYALYAGLMAGAFEECGRWLALKLTLRWSRGPEDALMYGAGHGGIEAVLLAGMTMLNNIIISLALNRGGLAAVEDFMGPIPEAGMAAIQGMAAAPAGLYFWTAFERLSAVGLHIALSVLVYTAVRKRGKWYWFPAAILIHTLVDMAAVLTNALFPVAVTEGTTALLTLG
;
A
#
# COMPACT_ATOMS: atom_id res chain seq x y z
N ASN A 1 -21.98 20.37 -16.02
CA ASN A 1 -20.65 19.93 -16.45
C ASN A 1 -19.89 19.40 -15.25
N LEU A 2 -19.49 18.13 -15.32
CA LEU A 2 -18.66 17.51 -14.30
C LEU A 2 -17.22 18.08 -14.46
N MET A 3 -16.71 18.74 -13.42
CA MET A 3 -15.37 19.35 -13.41
C MET A 3 -14.70 19.07 -12.06
N VAL A 4 -13.38 18.91 -12.09
CA VAL A 4 -12.56 18.74 -10.86
C VAL A 4 -11.96 20.09 -10.49
N ALA A 5 -12.12 20.51 -9.24
CA ALA A 5 -11.59 21.76 -8.74
C ALA A 5 -10.05 21.79 -8.80
N GLN A 6 -9.47 22.95 -9.12
CA GLN A 6 -8.01 23.10 -9.18
C GLN A 6 -7.33 22.74 -7.85
N ALA A 7 -7.92 23.13 -6.71
CA ALA A 7 -7.41 22.78 -5.38
C ALA A 7 -7.34 21.25 -5.16
N THR A 8 -8.33 20.51 -5.65
CA THR A 8 -8.36 19.04 -5.61
C THR A 8 -7.23 18.44 -6.44
N MET A 9 -7.02 18.94 -7.66
CA MET A 9 -5.91 18.49 -8.52
C MET A 9 -4.53 18.77 -7.91
N ILE A 10 -4.36 19.94 -7.27
CA ILE A 10 -3.12 20.27 -6.55
C ILE A 10 -2.91 19.31 -5.37
N ALA A 11 -3.96 18.99 -4.60
CA ALA A 11 -3.88 18.05 -3.49
C ALA A 11 -3.52 16.63 -3.96
N MET A 12 -4.09 16.16 -5.09
CA MET A 12 -3.68 14.91 -5.74
C MET A 12 -2.19 14.92 -6.11
N ALA A 13 -1.72 16.02 -6.73
CA ALA A 13 -0.32 16.13 -7.14
C ALA A 13 0.63 16.09 -5.92
N LEU A 14 0.30 16.82 -4.86
CA LEU A 14 1.08 16.83 -3.62
C LEU A 14 1.08 15.46 -2.94
N ALA A 15 -0.07 14.79 -2.86
CA ALA A 15 -0.16 13.42 -2.33
C ALA A 15 0.65 12.43 -3.18
N GLY A 16 0.57 12.51 -4.51
CA GLY A 16 1.36 11.66 -5.42
C GLY A 16 2.87 11.89 -5.28
N ILE A 17 3.32 13.15 -5.22
CA ILE A 17 4.74 13.49 -5.00
C ILE A 17 5.20 12.94 -3.63
N PHE A 18 4.38 13.05 -2.59
CA PHE A 18 4.70 12.55 -1.26
C PHE A 18 4.98 11.06 -1.26
N THR A 19 4.25 10.24 -2.04
CA THR A 19 4.49 8.79 -2.13
C THR A 19 5.89 8.43 -2.64
N VAL A 20 6.52 9.32 -3.40
CA VAL A 20 7.89 9.15 -3.92
C VAL A 20 8.92 9.76 -2.96
N VAL A 21 8.65 10.96 -2.47
CA VAL A 21 9.59 11.71 -1.61
C VAL A 21 9.78 11.03 -0.26
N LEU A 22 8.71 10.49 0.34
CA LEU A 22 8.76 9.83 1.63
C LEU A 22 9.75 8.65 1.66
N PRO A 23 9.64 7.61 0.81
CA PRO A 23 10.55 6.47 0.88
C PRO A 23 11.98 6.81 0.51
N LEU A 24 12.19 7.71 -0.45
CA LEU A 24 13.54 8.17 -0.81
C LEU A 24 14.18 8.95 0.34
N GLY A 25 13.41 9.84 0.99
CA GLY A 25 13.86 10.58 2.16
C GLY A 25 14.24 9.64 3.33
N LEU A 26 13.42 8.63 3.61
CA LEU A 26 13.71 7.59 4.61
C LEU A 26 14.93 6.75 4.23
N GLY A 27 15.06 6.37 2.96
CA GLY A 27 16.25 5.67 2.46
C GLY A 27 17.53 6.48 2.64
N ILE A 28 17.50 7.77 2.30
CA ILE A 28 18.64 8.68 2.52
C ILE A 28 18.93 8.84 4.01
N PHE A 29 17.90 8.98 4.84
CA PHE A 29 18.03 9.10 6.29
C PHE A 29 18.69 7.86 6.89
N PHE A 30 18.18 6.65 6.61
CA PHE A 30 18.75 5.41 7.13
C PHE A 30 20.17 5.16 6.60
N TRP A 31 20.42 5.43 5.31
CA TRP A 31 21.76 5.34 4.76
C TRP A 31 22.76 6.21 5.51
N LYS A 32 22.42 7.50 5.74
CA LYS A 32 23.32 8.45 6.39
C LYS A 32 23.46 8.22 7.89
N ARG A 33 22.38 7.82 8.58
CA ARG A 33 22.35 7.73 10.05
C ARG A 33 22.75 6.37 10.58
N THR A 34 22.45 5.30 9.85
CA THR A 34 22.65 3.92 10.34
C THR A 34 23.63 3.13 9.49
N GLY A 35 24.01 3.63 8.31
CA GLY A 35 24.85 2.91 7.37
C GLY A 35 24.12 1.83 6.57
N GLY A 36 22.80 1.85 6.58
CA GLY A 36 21.96 0.93 5.80
C GLY A 36 22.25 1.03 4.31
N ARG A 37 22.10 -0.06 3.58
CA ARG A 37 22.59 -0.16 2.20
C ARG A 37 21.44 -0.15 1.20
N TRP A 38 21.56 0.65 0.14
CA TRP A 38 20.60 0.83 -0.92
C TRP A 38 20.17 -0.47 -1.62
N ARG A 39 21.03 -1.47 -1.69
CA ARG A 39 20.66 -2.77 -2.27
C ARG A 39 19.50 -3.44 -1.53
N PHE A 40 19.35 -3.24 -0.22
CA PHE A 40 18.22 -3.76 0.53
C PHE A 40 16.96 -2.91 0.31
N PHE A 41 17.10 -1.61 0.11
CA PHE A 41 15.99 -0.76 -0.34
C PHE A 41 15.43 -1.27 -1.67
N PHE A 42 16.28 -1.43 -2.68
CA PHE A 42 15.85 -1.93 -3.98
C PHE A 42 15.35 -3.38 -3.93
N LEU A 43 15.89 -4.22 -3.04
CA LEU A 43 15.36 -5.56 -2.80
C LEU A 43 13.90 -5.49 -2.32
N GLY A 44 13.58 -4.60 -1.39
CA GLY A 44 12.20 -4.34 -0.95
C GLY A 44 11.31 -3.88 -2.10
N CYS A 45 11.81 -2.95 -2.93
CA CYS A 45 11.08 -2.47 -4.12
C CYS A 45 10.75 -3.57 -5.13
N VAL A 46 11.54 -4.65 -5.20
CA VAL A 46 11.29 -5.77 -6.13
C VAL A 46 10.35 -6.81 -5.49
N VAL A 47 10.52 -7.09 -4.20
CA VAL A 47 9.79 -8.17 -3.53
C VAL A 47 8.30 -7.85 -3.40
N PHE A 48 7.92 -6.61 -3.08
CA PHE A 48 6.51 -6.22 -2.98
C PHE A 48 5.72 -6.53 -4.28
N PRO A 49 6.07 -5.99 -5.47
CA PRO A 49 5.28 -6.26 -6.66
C PRO A 49 5.26 -7.75 -7.04
N VAL A 50 6.33 -8.49 -6.80
CA VAL A 50 6.36 -9.94 -7.09
C VAL A 50 5.37 -10.68 -6.21
N PHE A 51 5.38 -10.46 -4.91
CA PHE A 51 4.55 -11.23 -3.97
C PHE A 51 3.13 -10.70 -3.87
N ALA A 52 2.91 -9.38 -3.74
CA ALA A 52 1.59 -8.78 -3.58
C ALA A 52 0.86 -8.59 -4.92
N MET A 53 1.54 -8.08 -5.97
CA MET A 53 0.86 -7.73 -7.21
C MET A 53 0.82 -8.88 -8.23
N VAL A 54 1.74 -9.86 -8.14
CA VAL A 54 1.74 -11.01 -9.06
C VAL A 54 1.23 -12.26 -8.36
N LEU A 55 1.89 -12.76 -7.32
CA LEU A 55 1.57 -14.05 -6.71
C LEU A 55 0.25 -14.02 -5.94
N GLU A 56 0.04 -13.02 -5.09
CA GLU A 56 -1.21 -12.85 -4.34
C GLU A 56 -2.40 -12.66 -5.27
N GLN A 57 -2.25 -11.88 -6.35
CA GLN A 57 -3.33 -11.67 -7.33
C GLN A 57 -3.74 -12.98 -8.04
N GLN A 58 -2.81 -13.93 -8.28
CA GLN A 58 -3.19 -15.25 -8.80
C GLN A 58 -4.00 -16.02 -7.76
N ALA A 59 -3.62 -15.97 -6.48
CA ALA A 59 -4.38 -16.59 -5.41
C ALA A 59 -5.78 -15.97 -5.26
N HIS A 60 -5.90 -14.64 -5.35
CA HIS A 60 -7.20 -13.95 -5.37
C HIS A 60 -8.09 -14.41 -6.53
N ARG A 61 -7.56 -14.53 -7.74
CA ARG A 61 -8.31 -15.02 -8.91
C ARG A 61 -8.85 -16.43 -8.69
N LEU A 62 -8.06 -17.32 -8.09
CA LEU A 62 -8.47 -18.69 -7.82
C LEU A 62 -9.50 -18.77 -6.69
N LEU A 63 -9.30 -18.06 -5.58
CA LEU A 63 -10.15 -18.16 -4.39
C LEU A 63 -11.45 -17.36 -4.55
N LEU A 64 -11.38 -16.13 -5.02
CA LEU A 64 -12.57 -15.28 -5.21
C LEU A 64 -13.35 -15.63 -6.47
N GLY A 65 -12.69 -16.15 -7.50
CA GLY A 65 -13.33 -16.70 -8.70
C GLY A 65 -13.82 -18.14 -8.55
N GLY A 66 -13.47 -18.82 -7.47
CA GLY A 66 -13.85 -20.20 -7.17
C GLY A 66 -15.12 -20.30 -6.31
N PRO A 67 -15.46 -21.53 -5.86
CA PRO A 67 -16.66 -21.82 -5.06
C PRO A 67 -16.76 -21.03 -3.74
N LEU A 68 -15.62 -20.62 -3.17
CA LEU A 68 -15.55 -19.85 -1.93
C LEU A 68 -15.83 -18.35 -2.14
N GLY A 69 -15.71 -17.86 -3.37
CA GLY A 69 -15.82 -16.45 -3.70
C GLY A 69 -17.11 -15.78 -3.21
N PRO A 70 -18.31 -16.34 -3.49
CA PRO A 70 -19.57 -15.76 -3.02
C PRO A 70 -19.66 -15.68 -1.49
N ALA A 71 -19.17 -16.68 -0.76
CA ALA A 71 -19.18 -16.67 0.71
C ALA A 71 -18.22 -15.62 1.28
N LEU A 72 -17.02 -15.52 0.70
CA LEU A 72 -16.03 -14.50 1.12
C LEU A 72 -16.52 -13.09 0.86
N GLN A 73 -17.04 -12.82 -0.34
CA GLN A 73 -17.48 -11.48 -0.74
C GLN A 73 -18.84 -11.08 -0.14
N GLY A 74 -19.65 -12.07 0.24
CA GLY A 74 -20.97 -11.85 0.85
C GLY A 74 -20.96 -11.44 2.33
N ASN A 75 -19.81 -11.53 3.00
CA ASN A 75 -19.68 -11.18 4.41
C ASN A 75 -18.47 -10.28 4.66
N LEU A 76 -18.72 -9.05 5.10
CA LEU A 76 -17.68 -8.04 5.30
C LEU A 76 -16.55 -8.50 6.25
N TRP A 77 -16.90 -9.14 7.36
CA TRP A 77 -15.91 -9.61 8.35
C TRP A 77 -15.04 -10.74 7.80
N LEU A 78 -15.68 -11.65 7.08
CA LEU A 78 -14.97 -12.76 6.44
C LEU A 78 -14.07 -12.26 5.32
N TYR A 79 -14.55 -11.27 4.54
CA TYR A 79 -13.75 -10.63 3.51
C TYR A 79 -12.57 -9.86 4.08
N ALA A 80 -12.77 -9.10 5.17
CA ALA A 80 -11.70 -8.35 5.82
C ALA A 80 -10.61 -9.28 6.39
N LEU A 81 -11.01 -10.37 7.05
CA LEU A 81 -10.07 -11.40 7.52
C LEU A 81 -9.32 -12.03 6.36
N TYR A 82 -10.02 -12.40 5.30
CA TYR A 82 -9.42 -12.97 4.09
C TYR A 82 -8.42 -12.02 3.46
N ALA A 83 -8.79 -10.78 3.23
CA ALA A 83 -7.93 -9.78 2.59
C ALA A 83 -6.65 -9.52 3.42
N GLY A 84 -6.82 -9.27 4.73
CA GLY A 84 -5.67 -9.06 5.61
C GLY A 84 -4.76 -10.30 5.72
N LEU A 85 -5.33 -11.51 5.77
CA LEU A 85 -4.54 -12.74 5.83
C LEU A 85 -3.77 -12.97 4.52
N MET A 86 -4.36 -12.68 3.38
CA MET A 86 -3.69 -12.81 2.08
C MET A 86 -2.52 -11.83 1.98
N ALA A 87 -2.72 -10.54 2.25
CA ALA A 87 -1.65 -9.55 2.25
C ALA A 87 -0.55 -9.94 3.26
N GLY A 88 -0.90 -10.18 4.52
CA GLY A 88 0.06 -10.57 5.56
C GLY A 88 0.84 -11.85 5.22
N ALA A 89 0.20 -12.87 4.67
CA ALA A 89 0.87 -14.11 4.31
C ALA A 89 1.82 -13.92 3.11
N PHE A 90 1.36 -13.33 2.01
CA PHE A 90 2.20 -13.17 0.81
C PHE A 90 3.35 -12.22 1.03
N GLU A 91 3.09 -11.07 1.62
CA GLU A 91 4.12 -10.05 1.81
C GLU A 91 5.16 -10.46 2.85
N GLU A 92 4.73 -11.01 4.00
CA GLU A 92 5.68 -11.42 5.02
C GLU A 92 6.47 -12.68 4.62
N CYS A 93 5.87 -13.63 3.88
CA CYS A 93 6.60 -14.74 3.29
C CYS A 93 7.64 -14.25 2.27
N GLY A 94 7.27 -13.29 1.41
CA GLY A 94 8.20 -12.67 0.47
C GLY A 94 9.35 -11.96 1.18
N ARG A 95 9.06 -11.18 2.20
CA ARG A 95 10.03 -10.50 3.07
C ARG A 95 10.96 -11.48 3.75
N TRP A 96 10.41 -12.53 4.38
CA TRP A 96 11.17 -13.56 5.04
C TRP A 96 12.12 -14.27 4.08
N LEU A 97 11.62 -14.68 2.92
CA LEU A 97 12.43 -15.35 1.90
C LEU A 97 13.58 -14.45 1.41
N ALA A 98 13.27 -13.20 1.08
CA ALA A 98 14.25 -12.23 0.60
C ALA A 98 15.36 -11.98 1.65
N LEU A 99 14.96 -11.69 2.90
CA LEU A 99 15.91 -11.43 3.98
C LEU A 99 16.72 -12.67 4.34
N LYS A 100 16.14 -13.87 4.29
CA LYS A 100 16.84 -15.13 4.54
C LYS A 100 17.89 -15.43 3.47
N LEU A 101 17.53 -15.29 2.20
CA LEU A 101 18.46 -15.53 1.08
C LEU A 101 19.61 -14.52 1.04
N THR A 102 19.36 -13.29 1.48
CA THR A 102 20.34 -12.20 1.47
C THR A 102 21.06 -12.00 2.79
N LEU A 103 20.77 -12.82 3.82
CA LEU A 103 21.31 -12.67 5.17
C LEU A 103 22.83 -12.63 5.22
N ARG A 104 23.52 -13.46 4.41
CA ARG A 104 24.98 -13.50 4.29
C ARG A 104 25.59 -12.17 3.84
N TRP A 105 24.82 -11.34 3.17
CA TRP A 105 25.25 -10.01 2.71
C TRP A 105 24.80 -8.89 3.65
N SER A 106 23.96 -9.20 4.64
CA SER A 106 23.50 -8.21 5.60
C SER A 106 24.54 -7.97 6.69
N ARG A 107 24.70 -6.70 7.10
CA ARG A 107 25.56 -6.29 8.21
C ARG A 107 24.82 -6.22 9.52
N GLY A 108 23.58 -5.75 9.52
CA GLY A 108 22.81 -5.55 10.72
C GLY A 108 21.34 -5.16 10.44
N PRO A 109 20.60 -4.76 11.48
CA PRO A 109 19.19 -4.36 11.36
C PRO A 109 18.97 -3.11 10.50
N GLU A 110 20.02 -2.29 10.29
CA GLU A 110 19.98 -1.14 9.40
C GLU A 110 19.62 -1.51 7.95
N ASP A 111 19.96 -2.71 7.52
CA ASP A 111 19.59 -3.24 6.22
C ASP A 111 18.11 -3.63 6.17
N ALA A 112 17.53 -4.05 7.29
CA ALA A 112 16.09 -4.30 7.41
C ALA A 112 15.29 -2.99 7.37
N LEU A 113 15.80 -1.90 7.96
CA LEU A 113 15.20 -0.57 7.83
C LEU A 113 15.16 -0.13 6.37
N MET A 114 16.28 -0.31 5.65
CA MET A 114 16.33 0.00 4.21
C MET A 114 15.37 -0.86 3.40
N TYR A 115 15.30 -2.16 3.69
CA TYR A 115 14.34 -3.05 3.03
C TYR A 115 12.90 -2.59 3.26
N GLY A 116 12.52 -2.29 4.49
CA GLY A 116 11.17 -1.84 4.84
C GLY A 116 10.80 -0.52 4.17
N ALA A 117 11.73 0.44 4.13
CA ALA A 117 11.52 1.70 3.43
C ALA A 117 11.35 1.50 1.91
N GLY A 118 12.06 0.55 1.32
CA GLY A 118 11.90 0.20 -0.10
C GLY A 118 10.60 -0.53 -0.37
N HIS A 119 10.24 -1.51 0.46
CA HIS A 119 9.02 -2.32 0.31
C HIS A 119 7.76 -1.47 0.45
N GLY A 120 7.58 -0.80 1.60
CA GLY A 120 6.42 0.10 1.80
C GLY A 120 6.47 1.33 0.89
N GLY A 121 7.68 1.75 0.47
CA GLY A 121 7.85 2.85 -0.47
C GLY A 121 7.34 2.53 -1.86
N ILE A 122 7.70 1.38 -2.42
CA ILE A 122 7.20 0.97 -3.75
C ILE A 122 5.70 0.69 -3.72
N GLU A 123 5.18 0.13 -2.62
CA GLU A 123 3.74 0.00 -2.41
C GLU A 123 3.05 1.36 -2.47
N ALA A 124 3.54 2.35 -1.72
CA ALA A 124 2.98 3.71 -1.73
C ALA A 124 2.97 4.31 -3.14
N VAL A 125 4.05 4.13 -3.92
CA VAL A 125 4.14 4.61 -5.31
C VAL A 125 3.16 3.89 -6.21
N LEU A 126 3.10 2.55 -6.17
CA LEU A 126 2.29 1.76 -7.10
C LEU A 126 0.80 1.84 -6.79
N LEU A 127 0.41 1.85 -5.51
CA LEU A 127 -1.01 1.89 -5.12
C LEU A 127 -1.54 3.33 -5.09
N ALA A 128 -0.92 4.21 -4.33
CA ALA A 128 -1.41 5.58 -4.18
C ALA A 128 -0.84 6.54 -5.23
N GLY A 129 0.46 6.51 -5.50
CA GLY A 129 1.10 7.41 -6.46
C GLY A 129 0.53 7.26 -7.87
N MET A 130 0.39 6.03 -8.37
CA MET A 130 -0.20 5.76 -9.69
C MET A 130 -1.68 6.14 -9.73
N THR A 131 -2.42 5.91 -8.65
CA THR A 131 -3.82 6.36 -8.54
C THR A 131 -3.93 7.87 -8.62
N MET A 132 -3.07 8.63 -7.93
CA MET A 132 -3.05 10.09 -8.01
C MET A 132 -2.71 10.57 -9.43
N LEU A 133 -1.74 9.94 -10.08
CA LEU A 133 -1.40 10.26 -11.47
C LEU A 133 -2.58 10.02 -12.42
N ASN A 134 -3.23 8.88 -12.33
CA ASN A 134 -4.41 8.57 -13.14
C ASN A 134 -5.54 9.55 -12.88
N ASN A 135 -5.81 9.88 -11.62
CA ASN A 135 -6.84 10.84 -11.24
C ASN A 135 -6.56 12.24 -11.83
N ILE A 136 -5.30 12.69 -11.83
CA ILE A 136 -4.89 13.97 -12.45
C ILE A 136 -5.13 13.93 -13.96
N ILE A 137 -4.72 12.86 -14.65
CA ILE A 137 -4.91 12.72 -16.10
C ILE A 137 -6.40 12.77 -16.46
N ILE A 138 -7.24 12.01 -15.73
CA ILE A 138 -8.69 12.02 -15.94
C ILE A 138 -9.28 13.40 -15.64
N SER A 139 -8.83 14.07 -14.57
CA SER A 139 -9.29 15.42 -14.21
C SER A 139 -8.97 16.45 -15.29
N LEU A 140 -7.77 16.35 -15.90
CA LEU A 140 -7.37 17.23 -17.00
C LEU A 140 -8.23 17.01 -18.25
N ALA A 141 -8.50 15.75 -18.61
CA ALA A 141 -9.37 15.42 -19.74
C ALA A 141 -10.80 15.91 -19.47
N LEU A 142 -11.34 15.64 -18.29
CA LEU A 142 -12.68 16.04 -17.87
C LEU A 142 -12.86 17.57 -17.89
N ASN A 143 -11.88 18.32 -17.40
CA ASN A 143 -11.92 19.78 -17.37
C ASN A 143 -11.75 20.42 -18.77
N ARG A 144 -11.16 19.71 -19.75
CA ARG A 144 -10.98 20.20 -21.13
C ARG A 144 -12.20 19.95 -22.01
N GLY A 145 -12.76 18.76 -21.97
CA GLY A 145 -13.80 18.33 -22.92
C GLY A 145 -14.91 17.47 -22.32
N GLY A 146 -15.02 17.45 -20.98
CA GLY A 146 -16.04 16.64 -20.30
C GLY A 146 -15.81 15.14 -20.45
N LEU A 147 -16.87 14.37 -20.26
CA LEU A 147 -16.82 12.89 -20.37
C LEU A 147 -16.35 12.40 -21.73
N ALA A 148 -16.72 13.11 -22.81
CA ALA A 148 -16.29 12.75 -24.16
C ALA A 148 -14.76 12.72 -24.28
N ALA A 149 -14.05 13.70 -23.72
CA ALA A 149 -12.59 13.71 -23.75
C ALA A 149 -11.96 12.59 -22.89
N VAL A 150 -12.65 12.11 -21.86
CA VAL A 150 -12.21 10.94 -21.09
C VAL A 150 -12.41 9.67 -21.89
N GLU A 151 -13.56 9.52 -22.56
CA GLU A 151 -13.86 8.37 -23.44
C GLU A 151 -12.94 8.30 -24.66
N ASP A 152 -12.58 9.43 -25.25
CA ASP A 152 -11.62 9.50 -26.35
C ASP A 152 -10.23 8.97 -25.95
N PHE A 153 -9.84 9.17 -24.68
CA PHE A 153 -8.56 8.73 -24.14
C PHE A 153 -8.59 7.28 -23.61
N MET A 154 -9.65 6.88 -22.88
CA MET A 154 -9.72 5.60 -22.16
C MET A 154 -10.62 4.56 -22.86
N GLY A 155 -11.39 4.96 -23.88
CA GLY A 155 -12.47 4.16 -24.43
C GLY A 155 -13.79 4.30 -23.64
N PRO A 156 -14.84 3.53 -23.99
CA PRO A 156 -16.14 3.59 -23.35
C PRO A 156 -16.03 3.36 -21.83
N ILE A 157 -16.65 4.25 -21.05
CA ILE A 157 -16.57 4.22 -19.57
C ILE A 157 -17.69 3.29 -19.04
N PRO A 158 -17.34 2.17 -18.38
CA PRO A 158 -18.34 1.32 -17.74
C PRO A 158 -18.99 2.04 -16.55
N GLU A 159 -20.17 1.56 -16.11
CA GLU A 159 -20.95 2.18 -15.03
C GLU A 159 -20.11 2.39 -13.74
N ALA A 160 -19.33 1.40 -13.34
CA ALA A 160 -18.44 1.51 -12.18
C ALA A 160 -17.37 2.59 -12.37
N GLY A 161 -16.83 2.75 -13.58
CA GLY A 161 -15.89 3.81 -13.93
C GLY A 161 -16.52 5.21 -13.85
N MET A 162 -17.78 5.32 -14.31
CA MET A 162 -18.55 6.56 -14.21
C MET A 162 -18.77 6.98 -12.76
N ALA A 163 -19.15 6.03 -11.89
CA ALA A 163 -19.31 6.29 -10.45
C ALA A 163 -17.98 6.75 -9.80
N ALA A 164 -16.87 6.12 -10.17
CA ALA A 164 -15.53 6.52 -9.71
C ALA A 164 -15.14 7.94 -10.13
N ILE A 165 -15.40 8.30 -11.40
CA ILE A 165 -15.13 9.66 -11.92
C ILE A 165 -16.00 10.70 -11.22
N GLN A 166 -17.28 10.40 -10.99
CA GLN A 166 -18.18 11.29 -10.26
C GLN A 166 -17.73 11.47 -8.81
N GLY A 167 -17.35 10.38 -8.12
CA GLY A 167 -16.83 10.41 -6.77
C GLY A 167 -15.54 11.23 -6.67
N MET A 168 -14.61 11.06 -7.62
CA MET A 168 -13.38 11.84 -7.71
C MET A 168 -13.66 13.34 -7.93
N ALA A 169 -14.60 13.69 -8.81
CA ALA A 169 -14.93 15.08 -9.10
C ALA A 169 -15.61 15.78 -7.91
N ALA A 170 -16.38 15.03 -7.10
CA ALA A 170 -17.03 15.52 -5.90
C ALA A 170 -16.12 15.52 -4.66
N ALA A 171 -14.97 14.84 -4.72
CA ALA A 171 -14.09 14.68 -3.56
C ALA A 171 -13.45 16.00 -3.13
N PRO A 172 -13.52 16.36 -1.84
CA PRO A 172 -12.84 17.54 -1.32
C PRO A 172 -11.31 17.35 -1.33
N ALA A 173 -10.56 18.43 -1.53
CA ALA A 173 -9.09 18.38 -1.56
C ALA A 173 -8.49 17.74 -0.30
N GLY A 174 -9.11 17.93 0.88
CA GLY A 174 -8.67 17.36 2.14
C GLY A 174 -8.60 15.83 2.16
N LEU A 175 -9.38 15.14 1.31
CA LEU A 175 -9.37 13.67 1.22
C LEU A 175 -7.98 13.15 0.80
N TYR A 176 -7.30 13.85 -0.08
CA TYR A 176 -5.99 13.43 -0.61
C TYR A 176 -4.85 13.59 0.39
N PHE A 177 -4.99 14.46 1.39
CA PHE A 177 -4.05 14.54 2.52
C PHE A 177 -4.17 13.32 3.43
N TRP A 178 -5.38 12.77 3.61
CA TRP A 178 -5.56 11.52 4.33
C TRP A 178 -4.85 10.36 3.62
N THR A 179 -4.91 10.29 2.30
CA THR A 179 -4.14 9.29 1.53
C THR A 179 -2.63 9.41 1.79
N ALA A 180 -2.08 10.62 1.83
CA ALA A 180 -0.67 10.82 2.16
C ALA A 180 -0.34 10.39 3.59
N PHE A 181 -1.21 10.69 4.55
CA PHE A 181 -1.05 10.29 5.95
C PHE A 181 -1.10 8.77 6.13
N GLU A 182 -2.04 8.11 5.47
CA GLU A 182 -2.16 6.65 5.44
C GLU A 182 -0.88 6.00 4.89
N ARG A 183 -0.32 6.52 3.78
CA ARG A 183 0.95 6.01 3.24
C ARG A 183 2.12 6.18 4.20
N LEU A 184 2.15 7.25 5.00
CA LEU A 184 3.16 7.40 6.05
C LEU A 184 3.07 6.27 7.08
N SER A 185 1.84 5.94 7.53
CA SER A 185 1.59 4.86 8.47
C SER A 185 1.96 3.49 7.88
N ALA A 186 1.55 3.22 6.63
CA ALA A 186 1.86 1.97 5.94
C ALA A 186 3.37 1.75 5.77
N VAL A 187 4.12 2.77 5.33
CA VAL A 187 5.59 2.69 5.22
C VAL A 187 6.22 2.45 6.59
N GLY A 188 5.73 3.11 7.64
CA GLY A 188 6.16 2.88 9.03
C GLY A 188 5.95 1.44 9.47
N LEU A 189 4.78 0.87 9.20
CA LEU A 189 4.46 -0.55 9.46
C LEU A 189 5.45 -1.48 8.74
N HIS A 190 5.66 -1.28 7.44
CA HIS A 190 6.58 -2.13 6.67
C HIS A 190 8.03 -2.06 7.17
N ILE A 191 8.48 -0.90 7.67
CA ILE A 191 9.79 -0.78 8.31
C ILE A 191 9.83 -1.61 9.60
N ALA A 192 8.82 -1.49 10.47
CA ALA A 192 8.73 -2.25 11.72
C ALA A 192 8.68 -3.77 11.47
N LEU A 193 7.80 -4.23 10.57
CA LEU A 193 7.68 -5.64 10.18
C LEU A 193 8.98 -6.17 9.60
N SER A 194 9.73 -5.36 8.84
CA SER A 194 11.02 -5.76 8.29
C SER A 194 12.06 -6.03 9.38
N VAL A 195 12.07 -5.24 10.46
CA VAL A 195 12.92 -5.47 11.63
C VAL A 195 12.52 -6.73 12.38
N LEU A 196 11.21 -6.98 12.54
CA LEU A 196 10.70 -8.20 13.18
C LEU A 196 11.12 -9.45 12.39
N VAL A 197 10.84 -9.49 11.10
CA VAL A 197 11.18 -10.63 10.23
C VAL A 197 12.69 -10.81 10.13
N TYR A 198 13.47 -9.73 10.03
CA TYR A 198 14.93 -9.80 10.08
C TYR A 198 15.42 -10.43 11.39
N THR A 199 14.81 -10.08 12.51
CA THR A 199 15.14 -10.65 13.82
C THR A 199 14.83 -12.14 13.86
N ALA A 200 13.70 -12.57 13.29
CA ALA A 200 13.34 -13.98 13.17
C ALA A 200 14.36 -14.78 12.35
N VAL A 201 14.85 -14.19 11.26
CA VAL A 201 15.83 -14.83 10.36
C VAL A 201 17.23 -14.89 10.96
N ARG A 202 17.66 -13.83 11.67
CA ARG A 202 19.04 -13.66 12.10
C ARG A 202 19.32 -14.25 13.48
N LYS A 203 18.38 -14.17 14.42
CA LYS A 203 18.61 -14.55 15.81
C LYS A 203 18.06 -15.95 16.10
N ARG A 204 18.93 -16.87 16.56
CA ARG A 204 18.49 -18.21 17.00
C ARG A 204 17.41 -18.10 18.11
N GLY A 205 16.38 -18.94 18.01
CA GLY A 205 15.28 -18.97 18.99
C GLY A 205 14.27 -17.83 18.86
N LYS A 206 14.40 -16.93 17.89
CA LYS A 206 13.49 -15.79 17.66
C LYS A 206 12.55 -15.98 16.45
N TRP A 207 12.39 -17.20 15.98
CA TRP A 207 11.57 -17.57 14.81
C TRP A 207 10.11 -17.10 14.93
N TYR A 208 9.58 -17.00 16.15
CA TYR A 208 8.19 -16.61 16.43
C TYR A 208 7.87 -15.17 15.99
N TRP A 209 8.86 -14.32 15.74
CA TRP A 209 8.64 -12.99 15.18
C TRP A 209 8.14 -13.02 13.74
N PHE A 210 8.39 -14.11 13.00
CA PHE A 210 7.85 -14.24 11.64
C PHE A 210 6.33 -14.45 11.64
N PRO A 211 5.74 -15.46 12.29
CA PRO A 211 4.29 -15.56 12.38
C PRO A 211 3.65 -14.38 13.12
N ALA A 212 4.33 -13.74 14.05
CA ALA A 212 3.85 -12.52 14.67
C ALA A 212 3.74 -11.37 13.65
N ALA A 213 4.71 -11.23 12.74
CA ALA A 213 4.66 -10.23 11.68
C ALA A 213 3.45 -10.48 10.74
N ILE A 214 3.20 -11.73 10.34
CA ILE A 214 2.00 -12.09 9.55
C ILE A 214 0.73 -11.67 10.30
N LEU A 215 0.64 -12.00 11.59
CA LEU A 215 -0.55 -11.66 12.39
C LEU A 215 -0.75 -10.16 12.53
N ILE A 216 0.31 -9.39 12.83
CA ILE A 216 0.24 -7.93 12.95
C ILE A 216 -0.22 -7.32 11.62
N HIS A 217 0.40 -7.70 10.51
CA HIS A 217 0.03 -7.23 9.18
C HIS A 217 -1.44 -7.54 8.88
N THR A 218 -1.86 -8.81 9.07
CA THR A 218 -3.25 -9.26 8.90
C THR A 218 -4.23 -8.41 9.69
N LEU A 219 -3.94 -8.14 10.96
CA LEU A 219 -4.83 -7.37 11.83
C LEU A 219 -4.93 -5.89 11.42
N VAL A 220 -3.84 -5.29 10.99
CA VAL A 220 -3.84 -3.89 10.51
C VAL A 220 -4.66 -3.78 9.24
N ASP A 221 -4.46 -4.65 8.26
CA ASP A 221 -5.19 -4.62 6.99
C ASP A 221 -6.67 -5.00 7.19
N MET A 222 -6.96 -5.98 8.03
CA MET A 222 -8.33 -6.30 8.42
C MET A 222 -9.03 -5.08 9.03
N ALA A 223 -8.36 -4.37 9.94
CA ALA A 223 -8.89 -3.15 10.55
C ALA A 223 -9.10 -2.05 9.50
N ALA A 224 -8.17 -1.88 8.56
CA ALA A 224 -8.30 -0.91 7.48
C ALA A 224 -9.51 -1.21 6.58
N VAL A 225 -9.72 -2.48 6.19
CA VAL A 225 -10.90 -2.89 5.40
C VAL A 225 -12.20 -2.63 6.16
N LEU A 226 -12.28 -3.02 7.43
CA LEU A 226 -13.48 -2.85 8.25
C LEU A 226 -13.80 -1.38 8.49
N THR A 227 -12.81 -0.59 8.88
CA THR A 227 -13.03 0.84 9.18
C THR A 227 -13.35 1.63 7.92
N ASN A 228 -12.73 1.32 6.77
CA ASN A 228 -13.06 1.95 5.50
C ASN A 228 -14.50 1.65 5.03
N ALA A 229 -15.02 0.46 5.34
CA ALA A 229 -16.38 0.09 4.99
C ALA A 229 -17.45 0.68 5.94
N LEU A 230 -17.10 0.94 7.21
CA LEU A 230 -18.05 1.28 8.26
C LEU A 230 -17.99 2.74 8.74
N PHE A 231 -16.88 3.43 8.50
CA PHE A 231 -16.62 4.76 9.06
C PHE A 231 -16.07 5.75 8.02
N PRO A 232 -16.13 7.06 8.30
CA PRO A 232 -15.47 8.07 7.47
C PRO A 232 -13.95 7.85 7.42
N VAL A 233 -13.31 8.25 6.33
CA VAL A 233 -11.86 8.08 6.07
C VAL A 233 -10.97 8.54 7.23
N ALA A 234 -11.31 9.64 7.91
CA ALA A 234 -10.53 10.13 9.05
C ALA A 234 -10.46 9.14 10.22
N VAL A 235 -11.52 8.35 10.45
CA VAL A 235 -11.54 7.28 11.48
C VAL A 235 -10.69 6.10 11.03
N THR A 236 -10.76 5.73 9.74
CA THR A 236 -9.94 4.67 9.16
C THR A 236 -8.46 5.00 9.31
N GLU A 237 -8.04 6.18 8.87
CA GLU A 237 -6.65 6.61 8.92
C GLU A 237 -6.14 6.79 10.36
N GLY A 238 -6.97 7.33 11.26
CA GLY A 238 -6.65 7.44 12.67
C GLY A 238 -6.46 6.07 13.34
N THR A 239 -7.31 5.10 13.03
CA THR A 239 -7.22 3.72 13.54
C THR A 239 -5.96 3.03 13.01
N THR A 240 -5.72 3.10 11.71
CA THR A 240 -4.54 2.52 11.07
C THR A 240 -3.26 3.11 11.66
N ALA A 241 -3.18 4.43 11.81
CA ALA A 241 -2.04 5.10 12.41
C ALA A 241 -1.79 4.68 13.88
N LEU A 242 -2.84 4.55 14.68
CA LEU A 242 -2.72 4.08 16.06
C LEU A 242 -2.19 2.64 16.13
N LEU A 243 -2.66 1.75 15.24
CA LEU A 243 -2.20 0.36 15.20
C LEU A 243 -0.78 0.20 14.68
N THR A 244 -0.30 1.14 13.85
CA THR A 244 1.05 1.06 13.24
C THR A 244 2.12 1.77 14.04
N LEU A 245 1.77 2.78 14.83
CA LEU A 245 2.71 3.63 15.57
C LEU A 245 2.71 3.37 17.10
N GLY A 246 1.74 2.61 17.63
CA GLY A 246 1.63 2.21 19.03
C GLY A 246 2.30 0.88 19.31
#